data_1fcf7716635723ac7daa772907e13cca
#
_entry.id   1fcf7716635723ac7daa772907e13cca
#
_cell.length_a   1.000
_cell.length_b   1.000
_cell.length_c   1.000
_cell.angle_alpha   90.00
_cell.angle_beta   90.00
_cell.angle_gamma   90.00
#
_symmetry.space_group_name_H-M   'P 1'
#
loop_
_entity.id
_entity.type
_entity.pdbx_description
1 polymer ?
#
loop_
_entity_poly.entity_id
_entity_poly.type
_entity_poly.pdbx_seq_one_letter_code
_entity_poly.pdbx_strand_id
1 'polypeptide(L)'
;MGISMEAQKEAILEKSKKTMSVPEMRRLLGLKKTDSYWLVHRNFFQTYIVNGQMRVDIASFEKWYANQVKHKKVNGEEPGAELMKSSYSFRDAANLLGIHSSNLYEIWRDQNLKTITVDFTKRIPIEVFEEWYEHQIMYQKVGRMPTITDLEKDYIRLQEAAALAGVTSGTITTWIQM
;
A
#
# COMPACT_ATOMS: atom_id res chain seq x y z
N MET A 1 -38.51 -30.51 -15.41
CA MET A 1 -38.11 -31.16 -14.12
C MET A 1 -37.71 -30.07 -13.16
N GLY A 2 -38.46 -29.93 -12.08
CA GLY A 2 -38.16 -28.95 -11.05
C GLY A 2 -37.02 -29.42 -10.16
N ILE A 3 -36.11 -28.53 -9.79
CA ILE A 3 -35.12 -28.75 -8.74
C ILE A 3 -35.90 -28.99 -7.44
N SER A 4 -35.56 -30.03 -6.65
CA SER A 4 -36.26 -30.33 -5.39
C SER A 4 -36.20 -29.14 -4.43
N MET A 5 -37.21 -28.98 -3.58
CA MET A 5 -37.24 -27.90 -2.58
C MET A 5 -36.03 -27.91 -1.64
N GLU A 6 -35.47 -29.10 -1.37
CA GLU A 6 -34.26 -29.26 -0.55
C GLU A 6 -33.02 -28.74 -1.29
N ALA A 7 -32.86 -29.06 -2.57
CA ALA A 7 -31.74 -28.52 -3.37
C ALA A 7 -31.82 -26.99 -3.52
N GLN A 8 -33.05 -26.42 -3.59
CA GLN A 8 -33.22 -24.97 -3.59
C GLN A 8 -32.85 -24.34 -2.24
N LYS A 9 -33.20 -24.98 -1.12
CA LYS A 9 -32.80 -24.52 0.22
C LYS A 9 -31.30 -24.58 0.44
N GLU A 10 -30.64 -25.65 0.01
CA GLU A 10 -29.18 -25.78 0.08
C GLU A 10 -28.47 -24.72 -0.79
N ALA A 11 -28.93 -24.49 -2.00
CA ALA A 11 -28.38 -23.47 -2.89
C ALA A 11 -28.53 -22.04 -2.31
N ILE A 12 -29.68 -21.75 -1.67
CA ILE A 12 -29.91 -20.47 -0.97
C ILE A 12 -28.99 -20.36 0.26
N LEU A 13 -28.83 -21.45 1.02
CA LEU A 13 -27.96 -21.47 2.20
C LEU A 13 -26.48 -21.28 1.81
N GLU A 14 -26.03 -21.93 0.75
CA GLU A 14 -24.67 -21.74 0.23
C GLU A 14 -24.42 -20.32 -0.26
N LYS A 15 -25.36 -19.73 -1.02
CA LYS A 15 -25.30 -18.33 -1.43
C LYS A 15 -25.31 -17.38 -0.23
N SER A 16 -26.08 -17.69 0.81
CA SER A 16 -26.11 -16.92 2.05
C SER A 16 -24.75 -16.93 2.78
N LYS A 17 -24.04 -18.06 2.76
CA LYS A 17 -22.68 -18.16 3.36
C LYS A 17 -21.61 -17.42 2.54
N LYS A 18 -21.76 -17.30 1.23
CA LYS A 18 -20.83 -16.62 0.33
C LYS A 18 -21.13 -15.13 0.15
N THR A 19 -22.20 -14.64 0.72
CA THR A 19 -22.65 -13.26 0.60
C THR A 19 -22.91 -12.64 1.96
N MET A 20 -22.75 -11.33 2.06
CA MET A 20 -23.18 -10.54 3.23
C MET A 20 -24.30 -9.58 2.80
N SER A 21 -25.10 -9.15 3.76
CA SER A 21 -26.10 -8.11 3.53
C SER A 21 -25.45 -6.72 3.40
N VAL A 22 -26.10 -5.78 2.76
CA VAL A 22 -25.62 -4.39 2.69
C VAL A 22 -25.47 -3.75 4.10
N PRO A 23 -26.37 -3.98 5.07
CA PRO A 23 -26.14 -3.53 6.45
C PRO A 23 -24.91 -4.13 7.13
N GLU A 24 -24.57 -5.40 6.87
CA GLU A 24 -23.34 -6.02 7.39
C GLU A 24 -22.10 -5.37 6.79
N MET A 25 -22.04 -5.21 5.47
CA MET A 25 -20.97 -4.48 4.77
C MET A 25 -20.83 -3.04 5.32
N ARG A 26 -21.96 -2.35 5.52
CA ARG A 26 -21.98 -0.99 6.07
C ARG A 26 -21.34 -0.91 7.45
N ARG A 27 -21.67 -1.85 8.34
CA ARG A 27 -21.06 -1.94 9.68
C ARG A 27 -19.58 -2.26 9.61
N LEU A 28 -19.21 -3.18 8.71
CA LEU A 28 -17.81 -3.59 8.52
C LEU A 28 -16.92 -2.40 8.08
N LEU A 29 -17.45 -1.52 7.22
CA LEU A 29 -16.73 -0.34 6.74
C LEU A 29 -17.01 0.93 7.55
N GLY A 30 -17.83 0.89 8.60
CA GLY A 30 -18.20 2.07 9.39
C GLY A 30 -18.90 3.17 8.59
N LEU A 31 -19.67 2.81 7.55
CA LEU A 31 -20.31 3.77 6.64
C LEU A 31 -21.69 4.20 7.12
N LYS A 32 -22.12 5.39 6.69
CA LYS A 32 -23.52 5.82 6.77
C LYS A 32 -24.38 5.07 5.74
N LYS A 33 -25.69 5.05 5.96
CA LYS A 33 -26.66 4.38 5.07
C LYS A 33 -26.57 4.89 3.63
N THR A 34 -26.45 6.18 3.44
CA THR A 34 -26.34 6.83 2.13
C THR A 34 -25.03 6.43 1.43
N ASP A 35 -23.91 6.40 2.14
CA ASP A 35 -22.60 6.05 1.57
C ASP A 35 -22.55 4.58 1.16
N SER A 36 -23.15 3.68 1.96
CA SER A 36 -23.25 2.26 1.60
C SER A 36 -24.14 2.03 0.40
N TYR A 37 -25.23 2.81 0.25
CA TYR A 37 -26.09 2.78 -0.94
C TYR A 37 -25.28 3.14 -2.19
N TRP A 38 -24.57 4.26 -2.18
CA TRP A 38 -23.74 4.68 -3.31
C TRP A 38 -22.60 3.69 -3.60
N LEU A 39 -22.00 3.09 -2.59
CA LEU A 39 -20.91 2.14 -2.77
C LEU A 39 -21.35 0.90 -3.54
N VAL A 40 -22.50 0.30 -3.19
CA VAL A 40 -23.01 -0.88 -3.90
C VAL A 40 -23.48 -0.58 -5.33
N HIS A 41 -23.89 0.66 -5.62
CA HIS A 41 -24.33 1.06 -6.96
C HIS A 41 -23.16 1.47 -7.89
N ARG A 42 -21.94 1.52 -7.38
CA ARG A 42 -20.74 1.77 -8.20
C ARG A 42 -20.17 0.53 -8.89
N ASN A 43 -20.73 -0.63 -8.62
CA ASN A 43 -20.33 -1.92 -9.23
C ASN A 43 -18.83 -2.26 -9.06
N PHE A 44 -18.23 -1.87 -7.95
CA PHE A 44 -16.84 -2.23 -7.63
C PHE A 44 -16.68 -3.71 -7.27
N PHE A 45 -17.74 -4.33 -6.81
CA PHE A 45 -17.84 -5.74 -6.45
C PHE A 45 -19.21 -6.28 -6.85
N GLN A 46 -19.33 -7.59 -6.91
CA GLN A 46 -20.58 -8.24 -7.34
C GLN A 46 -21.66 -8.17 -6.26
N THR A 47 -22.88 -7.91 -6.71
CA THR A 47 -24.08 -7.94 -5.87
C THR A 47 -25.13 -8.85 -6.47
N TYR A 48 -25.94 -9.46 -5.63
CA TYR A 48 -27.05 -10.33 -6.03
C TYR A 48 -28.33 -9.92 -5.34
N ILE A 49 -29.47 -10.15 -5.98
CA ILE A 49 -30.77 -10.06 -5.34
C ILE A 49 -31.19 -11.46 -4.90
N VAL A 50 -31.34 -11.66 -3.61
CA VAL A 50 -31.79 -12.92 -3.00
C VAL A 50 -33.04 -12.62 -2.18
N ASN A 51 -34.16 -13.21 -2.52
CA ASN A 51 -35.47 -12.97 -1.87
C ASN A 51 -35.82 -11.47 -1.78
N GLY A 52 -35.61 -10.72 -2.84
CA GLY A 52 -35.88 -9.28 -2.90
C GLY A 52 -34.88 -8.39 -2.12
N GLN A 53 -33.85 -8.96 -1.53
CA GLN A 53 -32.83 -8.23 -0.81
C GLN A 53 -31.49 -8.25 -1.55
N MET A 54 -30.81 -7.10 -1.59
CA MET A 54 -29.47 -7.01 -2.15
C MET A 54 -28.44 -7.64 -1.23
N ARG A 55 -27.63 -8.52 -1.78
CA ARG A 55 -26.51 -9.22 -1.12
C ARG A 55 -25.21 -8.90 -1.83
N VAL A 56 -24.16 -8.74 -1.08
CA VAL A 56 -22.79 -8.46 -1.57
C VAL A 56 -22.00 -9.76 -1.57
N ASP A 57 -21.40 -10.10 -2.71
CA ASP A 57 -20.50 -11.25 -2.81
C ASP A 57 -19.21 -11.00 -2.04
N ILE A 58 -18.94 -11.83 -1.03
CA ILE A 58 -17.82 -11.64 -0.11
C ILE A 58 -16.48 -11.72 -0.85
N ALA A 59 -16.30 -12.70 -1.74
CA ALA A 59 -15.03 -12.89 -2.46
C ALA A 59 -14.70 -11.69 -3.35
N SER A 60 -15.68 -11.16 -4.09
CA SER A 60 -15.49 -9.98 -4.93
C SER A 60 -15.29 -8.71 -4.11
N PHE A 61 -15.95 -8.59 -2.96
CA PHE A 61 -15.73 -7.50 -2.01
C PHE A 61 -14.31 -7.52 -1.43
N GLU A 62 -13.82 -8.67 -0.99
CA GLU A 62 -12.45 -8.79 -0.46
C GLU A 62 -11.40 -8.50 -1.55
N LYS A 63 -11.63 -8.94 -2.78
CA LYS A 63 -10.77 -8.60 -3.91
C LYS A 63 -10.74 -7.10 -4.18
N TRP A 64 -11.89 -6.43 -4.14
CA TRP A 64 -11.95 -4.97 -4.25
C TRP A 64 -11.24 -4.30 -3.06
N TYR A 65 -11.49 -4.79 -1.83
CA TYR A 65 -10.89 -4.24 -0.63
C TYR A 65 -9.36 -4.33 -0.63
N ALA A 66 -8.81 -5.40 -1.17
CA ALA A 66 -7.38 -5.58 -1.35
C ALA A 66 -6.74 -4.66 -2.40
N ASN A 67 -7.54 -4.02 -3.25
CA ASN A 67 -7.09 -3.16 -4.34
C ASN A 67 -7.55 -1.69 -4.24
N GLN A 68 -7.99 -1.26 -3.07
CA GLN A 68 -8.39 0.13 -2.81
C GLN A 68 -7.71 0.65 -1.54
N VAL A 69 -7.71 1.96 -1.31
CA VAL A 69 -7.07 2.60 -0.13
C VAL A 69 -8.00 3.55 0.62
N LYS A 70 -9.18 3.84 0.07
CA LYS A 70 -10.10 4.85 0.58
C LYS A 70 -10.91 4.36 1.79
N HIS A 71 -11.41 3.13 1.72
CA HIS A 71 -12.29 2.56 2.74
C HIS A 71 -11.52 1.61 3.64
N LYS A 72 -11.65 1.79 4.95
CA LYS A 72 -11.01 0.95 5.96
C LYS A 72 -12.05 0.21 6.80
N LYS A 73 -11.84 -1.08 7.02
CA LYS A 73 -12.67 -1.88 7.92
C LYS A 73 -12.49 -1.40 9.36
N VAL A 74 -13.58 -1.36 10.11
CA VAL A 74 -13.56 -0.93 11.52
C VAL A 74 -12.84 -1.92 12.46
N ASN A 75 -12.60 -3.16 11.99
CA ASN A 75 -11.86 -4.18 12.72
C ASN A 75 -10.32 -3.96 12.71
N GLY A 76 -9.84 -2.92 12.05
CA GLY A 76 -8.43 -2.59 11.96
C GLY A 76 -7.67 -3.24 10.80
N GLU A 77 -8.31 -4.09 10.00
CA GLU A 77 -7.71 -4.64 8.79
C GLU A 77 -7.41 -3.53 7.78
N GLU A 78 -6.16 -3.43 7.34
CA GLU A 78 -5.75 -2.41 6.37
C GLU A 78 -6.19 -2.77 4.96
N PRO A 79 -6.67 -1.79 4.17
CA PRO A 79 -7.01 -2.00 2.77
C PRO A 79 -5.77 -2.09 1.89
N GLY A 80 -5.94 -2.55 0.66
CA GLY A 80 -4.91 -2.45 -0.37
C GLY A 80 -3.79 -3.49 -0.29
N ALA A 81 -4.02 -4.65 0.34
CA ALA A 81 -3.00 -5.69 0.48
C ALA A 81 -2.39 -6.15 -0.85
N GLU A 82 -3.21 -6.33 -1.89
CA GLU A 82 -2.71 -6.69 -3.24
C GLU A 82 -2.08 -5.48 -3.95
N LEU A 83 -2.62 -4.29 -3.72
CA LEU A 83 -2.09 -3.06 -4.27
C LEU A 83 -0.66 -2.78 -3.76
N MET A 84 -0.39 -3.09 -2.49
CA MET A 84 0.94 -2.94 -1.88
C MET A 84 1.97 -3.92 -2.44
N LYS A 85 1.53 -5.08 -2.94
CA LYS A 85 2.41 -6.06 -3.60
C LYS A 85 2.83 -5.65 -5.02
N SER A 86 2.04 -4.81 -5.68
CA SER A 86 2.23 -4.43 -7.09
C SER A 86 2.67 -2.98 -7.29
N SER A 87 2.55 -2.14 -6.29
CA SER A 87 2.87 -0.72 -6.39
C SER A 87 3.30 -0.12 -5.06
N TYR A 88 4.14 0.93 -5.14
CA TYR A 88 4.49 1.78 -4.01
C TYR A 88 3.63 3.04 -3.98
N SER A 89 3.31 3.55 -2.80
CA SER A 89 2.97 4.96 -2.66
C SER A 89 4.22 5.81 -2.89
N PHE A 90 4.07 7.09 -3.26
CA PHE A 90 5.23 7.98 -3.36
C PHE A 90 5.99 8.12 -2.05
N ARG A 91 5.29 8.01 -0.92
CA ARG A 91 5.91 8.01 0.41
C ARG A 91 6.77 6.77 0.64
N ASP A 92 6.25 5.58 0.35
CA ASP A 92 6.98 4.34 0.57
C ASP A 92 8.19 4.24 -0.36
N ALA A 93 8.04 4.60 -1.63
CA ALA A 93 9.14 4.64 -2.59
C ALA A 93 10.22 5.66 -2.20
N ALA A 94 9.82 6.84 -1.72
CA ALA A 94 10.75 7.84 -1.23
C ALA A 94 11.49 7.38 0.03
N ASN A 95 10.80 6.70 0.94
CA ASN A 95 11.41 6.09 2.13
C ASN A 95 12.45 5.03 1.77
N LEU A 96 12.22 4.24 0.71
CA LEU A 96 13.22 3.28 0.20
C LEU A 96 14.52 3.97 -0.25
N LEU A 97 14.43 5.21 -0.72
CA LEU A 97 15.57 6.00 -1.21
C LEU A 97 16.12 6.98 -0.15
N GLY A 98 15.50 7.07 1.03
CA GLY A 98 15.88 8.03 2.05
C GLY A 98 15.67 9.50 1.65
N ILE A 99 14.72 9.78 0.77
CA ILE A 99 14.40 11.13 0.29
C ILE A 99 12.98 11.54 0.66
N HIS A 100 12.66 12.82 0.52
CA HIS A 100 11.31 13.30 0.73
C HIS A 100 10.40 12.93 -0.45
N SER A 101 9.14 12.62 -0.18
CA SER A 101 8.18 12.19 -1.20
C SER A 101 7.92 13.24 -2.28
N SER A 102 8.04 14.53 -1.97
CA SER A 102 7.93 15.62 -2.96
C SER A 102 9.06 15.57 -3.99
N ASN A 103 10.29 15.28 -3.56
CA ASN A 103 11.43 15.16 -4.46
C ASN A 103 11.25 14.01 -5.44
N LEU A 104 10.76 12.86 -4.95
CA LEU A 104 10.47 11.72 -5.81
C LEU A 104 9.33 12.04 -6.79
N TYR A 105 8.30 12.75 -6.33
CA TYR A 105 7.20 13.19 -7.20
C TYR A 105 7.69 14.10 -8.34
N GLU A 106 8.60 15.02 -8.06
CA GLU A 106 9.22 15.89 -9.06
C GLU A 106 10.04 15.07 -10.09
N ILE A 107 10.86 14.11 -9.63
CA ILE A 107 11.61 13.21 -10.51
C ILE A 107 10.66 12.47 -11.46
N TRP A 108 9.58 11.89 -10.89
CA TRP A 108 8.58 11.14 -11.67
C TRP A 108 7.87 11.99 -12.72
N ARG A 109 7.49 13.21 -12.33
CA ARG A 109 6.87 14.18 -13.21
C ARG A 109 7.84 14.62 -14.33
N ASP A 110 9.05 15.02 -13.98
CA ASP A 110 10.01 15.61 -14.91
C ASP A 110 10.53 14.58 -15.93
N GLN A 111 10.64 13.30 -15.52
CA GLN A 111 11.00 12.21 -16.41
C GLN A 111 9.78 11.55 -17.07
N ASN A 112 8.57 12.04 -16.81
CA ASN A 112 7.31 11.51 -17.34
C ASN A 112 7.15 9.99 -17.13
N LEU A 113 7.49 9.51 -15.94
CA LEU A 113 7.43 8.08 -15.60
C LEU A 113 6.00 7.63 -15.31
N LYS A 114 5.71 6.38 -15.65
CA LYS A 114 4.38 5.79 -15.52
C LYS A 114 3.92 5.73 -14.06
N THR A 115 2.67 6.10 -13.82
CA THR A 115 1.96 5.93 -12.56
C THR A 115 0.61 5.25 -12.80
N ILE A 116 0.06 4.64 -11.76
CA ILE A 116 -1.33 4.22 -11.70
C ILE A 116 -2.09 5.11 -10.72
N THR A 117 -3.36 5.33 -10.98
CA THR A 117 -4.23 6.11 -10.07
C THR A 117 -5.24 5.17 -9.43
N VAL A 118 -5.26 5.15 -8.11
CA VAL A 118 -6.21 4.37 -7.31
C VAL A 118 -6.83 5.31 -6.29
N ASP A 119 -8.16 5.40 -6.27
CA ASP A 119 -8.91 6.29 -5.37
C ASP A 119 -8.38 7.73 -5.35
N PHE A 120 -8.13 8.30 -6.53
CA PHE A 120 -7.55 9.63 -6.75
C PHE A 120 -6.10 9.80 -6.26
N THR A 121 -5.46 8.73 -5.82
CA THR A 121 -4.06 8.74 -5.36
C THR A 121 -3.17 8.09 -6.40
N LYS A 122 -2.10 8.77 -6.79
CA LYS A 122 -1.08 8.21 -7.69
C LYS A 122 -0.17 7.25 -6.94
N ARG A 123 0.11 6.12 -7.58
CA ARG A 123 1.03 5.09 -7.09
C ARG A 123 2.02 4.72 -8.18
N ILE A 124 3.17 4.25 -7.78
CA ILE A 124 4.26 3.84 -8.68
C ILE A 124 4.23 2.32 -8.81
N PRO A 125 4.00 1.76 -10.01
CA PRO A 125 4.17 0.32 -10.21
C PRO A 125 5.59 -0.11 -9.83
N ILE A 126 5.73 -1.23 -9.13
CA ILE A 126 7.05 -1.71 -8.66
C ILE A 126 7.99 -1.93 -9.85
N GLU A 127 7.50 -2.50 -10.95
CA GLU A 127 8.29 -2.71 -12.18
C GLU A 127 8.89 -1.42 -12.72
N VAL A 128 8.09 -0.34 -12.76
CA VAL A 128 8.55 0.97 -13.23
C VAL A 128 9.58 1.58 -12.28
N PHE A 129 9.38 1.40 -10.96
CA PHE A 129 10.33 1.85 -9.96
C PHE A 129 11.67 1.12 -10.08
N GLU A 130 11.66 -0.19 -10.20
CA GLU A 130 12.89 -0.99 -10.31
C GLU A 130 13.62 -0.69 -11.62
N GLU A 131 12.92 -0.59 -12.75
CA GLU A 131 13.50 -0.21 -14.03
C GLU A 131 14.17 1.17 -13.96
N TRP A 132 13.48 2.17 -13.40
CA TRP A 132 14.06 3.49 -13.19
C TRP A 132 15.26 3.43 -12.25
N TYR A 133 15.16 2.66 -11.16
CA TYR A 133 16.22 2.54 -10.16
C TYR A 133 17.51 1.95 -10.75
N GLU A 134 17.40 0.96 -11.62
CA GLU A 134 18.55 0.36 -12.30
C GLU A 134 19.28 1.32 -13.26
N HIS A 135 18.58 2.29 -13.82
CA HIS A 135 19.13 3.23 -14.80
C HIS A 135 19.63 4.57 -14.22
N GLN A 136 19.46 4.77 -12.92
CA GLN A 136 19.92 5.98 -12.24
C GLN A 136 21.11 5.67 -11.33
N ILE A 137 21.95 6.69 -11.06
CA ILE A 137 23.18 6.55 -10.27
C ILE A 137 23.21 7.43 -9.00
N MET A 138 22.21 8.30 -8.84
CA MET A 138 22.21 9.31 -7.75
C MET A 138 21.67 8.80 -6.43
N TYR A 139 20.72 7.86 -6.46
CA TYR A 139 20.02 7.38 -5.28
C TYR A 139 20.32 5.91 -5.03
N GLN A 140 20.51 5.57 -3.76
CA GLN A 140 20.63 4.18 -3.33
C GLN A 140 19.48 3.85 -2.40
N LYS A 141 18.95 2.63 -2.51
CA LYS A 141 17.98 2.13 -1.54
C LYS A 141 18.65 2.12 -0.17
N VAL A 142 18.13 2.94 0.73
CA VAL A 142 18.51 2.83 2.14
C VAL A 142 17.84 1.56 2.64
N GLY A 143 18.64 0.55 2.92
CA GLY A 143 18.20 -0.57 3.74
C GLY A 143 17.58 -0.02 5.03
N ARG A 144 17.04 -0.89 5.87
CA ARG A 144 16.67 -0.54 7.25
C ARG A 144 17.68 0.50 7.77
N MET A 145 17.19 1.68 8.18
CA MET A 145 18.07 2.71 8.72
C MET A 145 19.08 2.02 9.64
N PRO A 146 20.38 2.11 9.35
CA PRO A 146 21.37 1.44 10.18
C PRO A 146 21.20 1.97 11.61
N THR A 147 21.05 1.05 12.53
CA THR A 147 21.05 1.42 13.95
C THR A 147 22.42 2.02 14.29
N ILE A 148 22.50 2.83 15.33
CA ILE A 148 23.79 3.37 15.80
C ILE A 148 24.82 2.25 15.93
N THR A 149 24.40 1.06 16.37
CA THR A 149 25.23 -0.14 16.48
C THR A 149 25.72 -0.67 15.12
N ASP A 150 24.93 -0.57 14.07
CA ASP A 150 25.35 -0.97 12.72
C ASP A 150 26.34 0.03 12.13
N LEU A 151 26.14 1.32 12.40
CA LEU A 151 27.07 2.37 12.01
C LEU A 151 28.41 2.26 12.76
N GLU A 152 28.41 1.83 14.02
CA GLU A 152 29.63 1.63 14.80
C GLU A 152 30.49 0.45 14.30
N LYS A 153 29.94 -0.48 13.52
CA LYS A 153 30.71 -1.57 12.91
C LYS A 153 31.50 -1.13 11.68
N ASP A 154 30.94 -0.24 10.88
CA ASP A 154 31.49 0.16 9.60
C ASP A 154 32.13 1.56 9.61
N TYR A 155 31.85 2.34 10.65
CA TYR A 155 32.35 3.70 10.81
C TYR A 155 32.92 3.94 12.22
N ILE A 156 34.05 4.60 12.26
CA ILE A 156 34.61 5.09 13.52
C ILE A 156 34.16 6.53 13.78
N ARG A 157 34.01 6.88 15.03
CA ARG A 157 33.67 8.24 15.40
C ARG A 157 34.80 9.19 15.03
N LEU A 158 34.46 10.44 14.71
CA LEU A 158 35.46 11.46 14.33
C LEU A 158 36.59 11.62 15.34
N GLN A 159 36.28 11.53 16.63
CA GLN A 159 37.27 11.58 17.72
C GLN A 159 38.19 10.35 17.71
N GLU A 160 37.69 9.18 17.42
CA GLU A 160 38.48 7.94 17.32
C GLU A 160 39.38 7.97 16.09
N ALA A 161 38.83 8.43 14.93
CA ALA A 161 39.64 8.66 13.73
C ALA A 161 40.78 9.64 13.97
N ALA A 162 40.52 10.74 14.67
CA ALA A 162 41.52 11.74 15.04
C ALA A 162 42.57 11.15 15.93
N ALA A 163 42.20 10.35 16.95
CA ALA A 163 43.14 9.68 17.85
C ALA A 163 44.03 8.67 17.10
N LEU A 164 43.46 7.87 16.18
CA LEU A 164 44.21 6.94 15.35
C LEU A 164 45.19 7.64 14.40
N ALA A 165 44.80 8.80 13.86
CA ALA A 165 45.64 9.61 12.97
C ALA A 165 46.62 10.53 13.72
N GLY A 166 46.55 10.63 15.04
CA GLY A 166 47.40 11.52 15.85
C GLY A 166 47.16 13.01 15.61
N VAL A 167 45.94 13.39 15.24
CA VAL A 167 45.55 14.77 14.94
C VAL A 167 44.30 15.18 15.71
N THR A 168 43.91 16.44 15.61
CA THR A 168 42.67 16.91 16.23
C THR A 168 41.44 16.56 15.39
N SER A 169 40.27 16.49 16.03
CA SER A 169 38.98 16.25 15.30
C SER A 169 38.71 17.33 14.24
N GLY A 170 39.12 18.58 14.48
CA GLY A 170 39.02 19.67 13.51
C GLY A 170 39.85 19.43 12.24
N THR A 171 41.03 18.84 12.38
CA THR A 171 41.89 18.49 11.23
C THR A 171 41.24 17.43 10.35
N ILE A 172 40.65 16.38 10.97
CA ILE A 172 39.90 15.35 10.25
C ILE A 172 38.69 15.96 9.50
N THR A 173 37.94 16.85 10.16
CA THR A 173 36.80 17.54 9.53
C THR A 173 37.23 18.31 8.30
N THR A 174 38.37 19.00 8.35
CA THR A 174 38.94 19.74 7.22
C THR A 174 39.31 18.80 6.06
N TRP A 175 39.88 17.63 6.36
CA TRP A 175 40.23 16.65 5.32
C TRP A 175 38.99 16.06 4.61
N ILE A 176 37.90 15.84 5.32
CA ILE A 176 36.64 15.29 4.75
C ILE A 176 35.98 16.33 3.83
N GLN A 177 36.16 17.64 4.10
CA GLN A 177 35.56 18.71 3.29
C GLN A 177 36.40 19.10 2.07
N MET A 178 37.57 18.60 1.92
CA MET A 178 38.45 18.79 0.74
C MET A 178 38.14 17.76 -0.33
#